data_2f2f13be709c271ad540a8fa554db28c
#
_entry.id   2f2f13be709c271ad540a8fa554db28c
#
_cell.length_a   1.000
_cell.length_b   1.000
_cell.length_c   1.000
_cell.angle_alpha   90.00
_cell.angle_beta   90.00
_cell.angle_gamma   90.00
#
_symmetry.space_group_name_H-M   'P 1'
#
loop_
_entity.id
_entity.type
_entity.pdbx_description
1 polymer ?
#
loop_
_entity_poly.entity_id
_entity_poly.type
_entity_poly.pdbx_seq_one_letter_code
_entity_poly.pdbx_strand_id
1 'polypeptide(L)'
;MINRRRFFTSTFSFVIVGIQPSIGWSSFEITLTKKEWREILSPAQYAILRDWKTERPFSSSLYGEKSNLLSENRTGLYCCAGCGLALYSSENKYDSGTGWPSFWKPILGNVDYRDDRHFFKILVEVHCRRCGG
;
A
#
# COMPACT_ATOMS: atom_id res chain seq x y z
N MET A 1 -12.75 45.72 65.86
CA MET A 1 -13.44 44.92 64.86
C MET A 1 -12.50 44.78 63.67
N ILE A 2 -11.90 43.63 63.53
CA ILE A 2 -10.91 43.37 62.46
C ILE A 2 -11.56 42.41 61.45
N ASN A 3 -11.77 42.91 60.23
CA ASN A 3 -12.39 42.17 59.14
C ASN A 3 -11.31 41.38 58.36
N ARG A 4 -11.30 40.06 58.51
CA ARG A 4 -10.37 39.17 57.78
C ARG A 4 -10.99 38.85 56.43
N ARG A 5 -10.48 39.47 55.35
CA ARG A 5 -10.75 39.06 53.96
C ARG A 5 -9.90 37.83 53.65
N ARG A 6 -10.57 36.70 53.40
CA ARG A 6 -9.94 35.49 52.88
C ARG A 6 -9.74 35.67 51.37
N PHE A 7 -8.49 35.70 50.92
CA PHE A 7 -8.12 35.58 49.53
C PHE A 7 -8.16 34.09 49.14
N PHE A 8 -9.08 33.71 48.24
CA PHE A 8 -9.03 32.45 47.56
C PHE A 8 -8.05 32.57 46.39
N THR A 9 -6.88 31.97 46.52
CA THR A 9 -5.97 31.76 45.39
C THR A 9 -6.45 30.52 44.61
N SER A 10 -7.11 30.77 43.50
CA SER A 10 -7.46 29.72 42.57
C SER A 10 -6.21 29.34 41.74
N THR A 11 -5.62 28.20 42.04
CA THR A 11 -4.55 27.62 41.21
C THR A 11 -5.17 26.97 40.00
N PHE A 12 -5.08 27.66 38.86
CA PHE A 12 -5.38 27.05 37.56
C PHE A 12 -4.26 26.08 37.20
N SER A 13 -4.52 24.78 37.36
CA SER A 13 -3.66 23.73 36.79
C SER A 13 -3.87 23.67 35.30
N PHE A 14 -2.90 24.18 34.54
CA PHE A 14 -2.82 23.96 33.10
C PHE A 14 -2.46 22.48 32.84
N VAL A 15 -3.41 21.67 32.43
CA VAL A 15 -3.15 20.37 31.89
C VAL A 15 -2.65 20.58 30.46
N ILE A 16 -1.35 20.52 30.25
CA ILE A 16 -0.75 20.46 28.94
C ILE A 16 -1.04 19.07 28.41
N VAL A 17 -2.10 18.93 27.61
CA VAL A 17 -2.32 17.72 26.78
C VAL A 17 -1.23 17.75 25.71
N GLY A 18 -0.15 17.04 25.98
CA GLY A 18 0.92 16.82 25.01
C GLY A 18 0.34 16.06 23.82
N ILE A 19 0.11 16.76 22.71
CA ILE A 19 -0.10 16.13 21.41
C ILE A 19 1.22 15.47 21.05
N GLN A 20 1.34 14.18 21.34
CA GLN A 20 2.44 13.38 20.83
C GLN A 20 2.25 13.27 19.31
N PRO A 21 3.21 13.69 18.48
CA PRO A 21 3.18 13.33 17.09
C PRO A 21 3.32 11.80 17.04
N SER A 22 2.22 11.11 16.80
CA SER A 22 2.29 9.73 16.37
C SER A 22 3.12 9.74 15.09
N ILE A 23 4.33 9.17 15.14
CA ILE A 23 5.08 8.81 13.95
C ILE A 23 4.18 7.79 13.25
N GLY A 24 3.32 8.32 12.36
CA GLY A 24 2.34 7.54 11.65
C GLY A 24 3.10 6.61 10.72
N TRP A 25 2.98 5.32 10.95
CA TRP A 25 3.01 4.37 9.86
C TRP A 25 2.01 4.91 8.84
N SER A 26 2.47 5.14 7.61
CA SER A 26 1.66 5.65 6.53
C SER A 26 0.42 4.75 6.43
N SER A 27 -0.71 5.22 6.97
CA SER A 27 -1.96 4.50 6.80
C SER A 27 -2.36 4.68 5.35
N PHE A 28 -2.57 3.57 4.63
CA PHE A 28 -3.09 3.64 3.28
C PHE A 28 -4.46 4.35 3.27
N GLU A 29 -4.73 5.08 2.22
CA GLU A 29 -6.01 5.77 2.01
C GLU A 29 -7.19 4.79 2.05
N ILE A 30 -6.99 3.57 1.48
CA ILE A 30 -7.97 2.50 1.50
C ILE A 30 -7.43 1.36 2.36
N THR A 31 -8.10 1.13 3.49
CA THR A 31 -7.82 0.04 4.41
C THR A 31 -9.09 -0.75 4.65
N LEU A 32 -9.10 -2.01 4.22
CA LEU A 32 -10.21 -2.94 4.40
C LEU A 32 -9.78 -4.12 5.28
N THR A 33 -10.75 -4.78 5.90
CA THR A 33 -10.52 -6.03 6.63
C THR A 33 -10.17 -7.16 5.66
N LYS A 34 -9.56 -8.23 6.18
CA LYS A 34 -9.27 -9.43 5.36
C LYS A 34 -10.52 -10.02 4.70
N LYS A 35 -11.68 -9.92 5.37
CA LYS A 35 -12.95 -10.41 4.83
C LYS A 35 -13.37 -9.57 3.63
N GLU A 36 -13.41 -8.24 3.78
CA GLU A 36 -13.79 -7.32 2.70
C GLU A 36 -12.86 -7.44 1.49
N TRP A 37 -11.54 -7.58 1.70
CA TRP A 37 -10.61 -7.83 0.61
C TRP A 37 -10.91 -9.13 -0.16
N ARG A 38 -11.35 -10.20 0.53
CA ARG A 38 -11.74 -11.46 -0.12
C ARG A 38 -13.06 -11.40 -0.85
N GLU A 39 -13.91 -10.43 -0.55
CA GLU A 39 -15.17 -10.19 -1.25
C GLU A 39 -14.98 -9.48 -2.61
N ILE A 40 -13.92 -8.68 -2.74
CA ILE A 40 -13.67 -7.89 -3.95
C ILE A 40 -12.52 -8.41 -4.82
N LEU A 41 -11.61 -9.21 -4.27
CA LEU A 41 -10.49 -9.81 -4.99
C LEU A 41 -10.75 -11.28 -5.29
N SER A 42 -10.31 -11.73 -6.47
CA SER A 42 -10.25 -13.17 -6.73
C SER A 42 -9.24 -13.85 -5.80
N PRO A 43 -9.31 -15.17 -5.61
CA PRO A 43 -8.33 -15.90 -4.80
C PRO A 43 -6.88 -15.67 -5.21
N ALA A 44 -6.59 -15.61 -6.51
CA ALA A 44 -5.23 -15.31 -7.00
C ALA A 44 -4.83 -13.87 -6.71
N GLN A 45 -5.70 -12.91 -6.97
CA GLN A 45 -5.45 -11.50 -6.66
C GLN A 45 -5.23 -11.27 -5.17
N TYR A 46 -6.06 -11.90 -4.32
CA TYR A 46 -5.89 -11.81 -2.87
C TYR A 46 -4.54 -12.38 -2.43
N ALA A 47 -4.16 -13.54 -2.94
CA ALA A 47 -2.91 -14.18 -2.60
C ALA A 47 -1.69 -13.30 -2.94
N ILE A 48 -1.71 -12.64 -4.10
CA ILE A 48 -0.63 -11.74 -4.52
C ILE A 48 -0.64 -10.44 -3.71
N LEU A 49 -1.78 -9.76 -3.63
CA LEU A 49 -1.86 -8.41 -3.08
C LEU A 49 -1.91 -8.35 -1.55
N ARG A 50 -2.24 -9.46 -0.86
CA ARG A 50 -2.46 -9.49 0.60
C ARG A 50 -1.68 -10.57 1.33
N ASP A 51 -1.38 -11.70 0.68
CA ASP A 51 -0.62 -12.81 1.26
C ASP A 51 0.80 -12.93 0.65
N TRP A 52 1.25 -11.93 -0.15
CA TRP A 52 2.63 -11.79 -0.65
C TRP A 52 3.08 -12.96 -1.52
N LYS A 53 2.15 -13.59 -2.22
CA LYS A 53 2.46 -14.66 -3.16
C LYS A 53 2.94 -14.08 -4.49
N THR A 54 3.71 -14.87 -5.22
CA THR A 54 4.20 -14.52 -6.54
C THR A 54 3.82 -15.62 -7.54
N GLU A 55 3.37 -15.24 -8.72
CA GLU A 55 3.22 -16.16 -9.84
C GLU A 55 4.59 -16.70 -10.26
N ARG A 56 4.63 -17.94 -10.77
CA ARG A 56 5.87 -18.45 -11.36
C ARG A 56 6.19 -17.66 -12.63
N PRO A 57 7.49 -17.42 -12.94
CA PRO A 57 7.85 -16.74 -14.18
C PRO A 57 7.28 -17.50 -15.40
N PHE A 58 6.81 -16.78 -16.39
CA PHE A 58 6.20 -17.28 -17.62
C PHE A 58 4.90 -18.08 -17.45
N SER A 59 4.42 -18.30 -16.22
CA SER A 59 3.20 -19.07 -16.02
C SER A 59 1.94 -18.27 -16.32
N SER A 60 1.96 -16.97 -16.04
CA SER A 60 0.79 -16.07 -16.09
C SER A 60 -0.44 -16.71 -15.43
N SER A 61 -0.23 -17.43 -14.33
CA SER A 61 -1.28 -18.18 -13.66
C SER A 61 -0.98 -18.42 -12.17
N LEU A 62 -2.00 -18.24 -11.34
CA LEU A 62 -1.99 -18.62 -9.94
C LEU A 62 -3.36 -19.23 -9.57
N TYR A 63 -3.36 -20.34 -8.82
CA TYR A 63 -4.58 -21.07 -8.41
C TYR A 63 -5.55 -21.40 -9.56
N GLY A 64 -5.04 -21.62 -10.79
CA GLY A 64 -5.84 -21.89 -11.96
C GLY A 64 -6.44 -20.65 -12.64
N GLU A 65 -6.31 -19.49 -12.05
CA GLU A 65 -6.67 -18.21 -12.69
C GLU A 65 -5.54 -17.74 -13.58
N LYS A 66 -5.87 -17.38 -14.81
CA LYS A 66 -4.92 -16.86 -15.79
C LYS A 66 -4.87 -15.34 -15.73
N SER A 67 -3.65 -14.80 -15.75
CA SER A 67 -3.38 -13.38 -15.92
C SER A 67 -2.80 -13.17 -17.34
N ASN A 68 -3.39 -12.30 -18.12
CA ASN A 68 -2.85 -11.98 -19.44
C ASN A 68 -1.88 -10.79 -19.41
N LEU A 69 -1.46 -10.34 -18.23
CA LEU A 69 -0.66 -9.12 -18.08
C LEU A 69 0.69 -9.19 -18.78
N LEU A 70 1.32 -10.36 -18.84
CA LEU A 70 2.59 -10.54 -19.55
C LEU A 70 2.44 -10.27 -21.05
N SER A 71 1.41 -10.82 -21.69
CA SER A 71 1.13 -10.69 -23.12
C SER A 71 0.24 -9.50 -23.49
N GLU A 72 -0.25 -8.75 -22.53
CA GLU A 72 -1.08 -7.58 -22.79
C GLU A 72 -0.28 -6.44 -23.42
N ASN A 73 -0.64 -6.04 -24.63
CA ASN A 73 0.06 -5.02 -25.42
C ASN A 73 -0.86 -3.88 -25.91
N ARG A 74 -2.13 -3.87 -25.52
CA ARG A 74 -3.03 -2.78 -25.87
C ARG A 74 -2.60 -1.47 -25.20
N THR A 75 -2.82 -0.36 -25.88
CA THR A 75 -2.61 0.98 -25.28
C THR A 75 -3.58 1.20 -24.15
N GLY A 76 -3.06 1.63 -22.98
CA GLY A 76 -3.88 1.86 -21.81
C GLY A 76 -3.08 1.96 -20.52
N LEU A 77 -3.80 1.84 -19.40
CA LEU A 77 -3.24 1.93 -18.05
C LEU A 77 -3.35 0.58 -17.34
N TYR A 78 -2.30 0.23 -16.63
CA TYR A 78 -2.28 -0.90 -15.71
C TYR A 78 -2.68 -0.39 -14.33
N CYS A 79 -3.84 -0.85 -13.85
CA CYS A 79 -4.43 -0.39 -12.61
C CYS A 79 -4.28 -1.44 -11.50
N CYS A 80 -4.20 -0.97 -10.26
CA CYS A 80 -4.23 -1.84 -9.08
C CYS A 80 -5.54 -2.62 -9.03
N ALA A 81 -5.47 -3.94 -8.99
CA ALA A 81 -6.67 -4.78 -8.92
C ALA A 81 -7.48 -4.57 -7.62
N GLY A 82 -6.83 -4.10 -6.54
CA GLY A 82 -7.50 -3.85 -5.27
C GLY A 82 -8.28 -2.53 -5.21
N CYS A 83 -7.79 -1.47 -5.85
CA CYS A 83 -8.39 -0.14 -5.67
C CYS A 83 -8.56 0.66 -6.96
N GLY A 84 -8.21 0.12 -8.10
CA GLY A 84 -8.36 0.79 -9.41
C GLY A 84 -7.38 1.94 -9.67
N LEU A 85 -6.44 2.25 -8.77
CA LEU A 85 -5.45 3.31 -9.01
C LEU A 85 -4.58 2.93 -10.21
N ALA A 86 -4.43 3.81 -11.20
CA ALA A 86 -3.53 3.60 -12.32
C ALA A 86 -2.08 3.62 -11.82
N LEU A 87 -1.33 2.54 -12.04
CA LEU A 87 0.04 2.38 -11.55
C LEU A 87 1.07 2.57 -12.66
N TYR A 88 0.79 2.07 -13.85
CA TYR A 88 1.70 2.12 -15.00
C TYR A 88 0.97 2.45 -16.30
N SER A 89 1.68 3.05 -17.25
CA SER A 89 1.22 3.20 -18.64
C SER A 89 1.79 2.09 -19.50
N SER A 90 1.03 1.61 -20.49
CA SER A 90 1.49 0.67 -21.51
C SER A 90 2.71 1.16 -22.30
N GLU A 91 2.85 2.48 -22.44
CA GLU A 91 4.00 3.12 -23.08
C GLU A 91 5.34 2.82 -22.39
N ASN A 92 5.29 2.51 -21.09
CA ASN A 92 6.47 2.20 -20.29
C ASN A 92 6.72 0.70 -20.13
N LYS A 93 5.85 -0.15 -20.71
CA LYS A 93 6.03 -1.59 -20.65
C LYS A 93 7.14 -2.05 -21.60
N TYR A 94 7.92 -3.02 -21.14
CA TYR A 94 8.95 -3.66 -21.95
C TYR A 94 9.09 -5.15 -21.59
N ASP A 95 9.68 -5.92 -22.48
CA ASP A 95 10.05 -7.30 -22.20
C ASP A 95 11.43 -7.35 -21.53
N SER A 96 11.46 -7.72 -20.26
CA SER A 96 12.70 -7.90 -19.49
C SER A 96 13.31 -9.29 -19.63
N GLY A 97 12.63 -10.24 -20.28
CA GLY A 97 13.01 -11.65 -20.34
C GLY A 97 12.87 -12.39 -19.00
N THR A 98 12.35 -11.75 -17.95
CA THR A 98 12.21 -12.35 -16.61
C THR A 98 10.97 -13.20 -16.43
N GLY A 99 10.00 -13.10 -17.36
CA GLY A 99 8.74 -13.83 -17.31
C GLY A 99 7.65 -13.17 -16.49
N TRP A 100 7.85 -11.90 -16.09
CA TRP A 100 6.85 -11.04 -15.43
C TRP A 100 6.66 -9.73 -16.22
N PRO A 101 5.48 -9.09 -16.13
CA PRO A 101 5.27 -7.77 -16.69
C PRO A 101 6.26 -6.76 -16.12
N SER A 102 6.95 -6.02 -16.99
CA SER A 102 8.01 -5.09 -16.58
C SER A 102 7.76 -3.69 -17.17
N PHE A 103 8.11 -2.66 -16.38
CA PHE A 103 7.88 -1.26 -16.72
C PHE A 103 9.09 -0.42 -16.37
N TRP A 104 9.47 0.52 -17.27
CA TRP A 104 10.58 1.43 -17.04
C TRP A 104 10.33 2.43 -15.90
N LYS A 105 9.09 2.86 -15.74
CA LYS A 105 8.71 3.80 -14.68
C LYS A 105 7.23 3.67 -14.36
N PRO A 106 6.84 3.92 -13.11
CA PRO A 106 5.44 4.03 -12.73
C PRO A 106 4.86 5.39 -13.10
N ILE A 107 3.55 5.53 -12.94
CA ILE A 107 2.89 6.84 -12.85
C ILE A 107 3.33 7.49 -11.54
N LEU A 108 3.86 8.71 -11.66
CA LEU A 108 4.45 9.43 -10.53
C LEU A 108 3.48 9.53 -9.36
N GLY A 109 3.94 9.16 -8.18
CA GLY A 109 3.19 9.25 -6.93
C GLY A 109 2.11 8.19 -6.74
N ASN A 110 2.00 7.18 -7.62
CA ASN A 110 0.97 6.14 -7.51
C ASN A 110 1.50 4.80 -6.97
N VAL A 111 2.82 4.66 -6.87
CA VAL A 111 3.48 3.54 -6.21
C VAL A 111 4.37 4.02 -5.10
N ASP A 112 4.57 3.17 -4.11
CA ASP A 112 5.56 3.30 -3.06
C ASP A 112 6.46 2.08 -3.01
N TYR A 113 7.57 2.20 -2.28
CA TYR A 113 8.61 1.19 -2.21
C TYR A 113 8.88 0.86 -0.75
N ARG A 114 9.15 -0.41 -0.47
CA ARG A 114 9.65 -0.84 0.84
C ARG A 114 10.72 -1.90 0.69
N ASP A 115 11.64 -1.92 1.64
CA ASP A 115 12.64 -2.96 1.73
C ASP A 115 12.01 -4.27 2.20
N ASP A 116 12.16 -5.31 1.40
CA ASP A 116 11.87 -6.68 1.78
C ASP A 116 13.19 -7.39 2.09
N ARG A 117 13.41 -7.72 3.36
CA ARG A 117 14.67 -8.30 3.84
C ARG A 117 14.54 -9.82 3.93
N HIS A 118 15.03 -10.50 2.92
CA HIS A 118 15.27 -11.93 2.99
C HIS A 118 16.72 -12.24 3.41
N PHE A 119 16.94 -13.31 4.14
CA PHE A 119 18.17 -13.74 4.83
C PHE A 119 19.51 -13.22 4.27
N PHE A 120 19.67 -13.05 2.97
CA PHE A 120 20.91 -12.60 2.33
C PHE A 120 20.73 -11.56 1.22
N LYS A 121 19.51 -11.09 0.99
CA LYS A 121 19.22 -10.08 -0.07
C LYS A 121 18.22 -9.05 0.44
N ILE A 122 18.53 -7.81 0.14
CA ILE A 122 17.55 -6.72 0.25
C ILE A 122 16.87 -6.63 -1.11
N LEU A 123 15.59 -6.92 -1.15
CA LEU A 123 14.74 -6.72 -2.30
C LEU A 123 13.92 -5.45 -2.07
N VAL A 124 13.64 -4.72 -3.14
CA VAL A 124 12.73 -3.58 -3.08
C VAL A 124 11.39 -4.05 -3.59
N GLU A 125 10.39 -4.03 -2.72
CA GLU A 125 9.03 -4.31 -3.10
C GLU A 125 8.32 -3.02 -3.53
N VAL A 126 7.59 -3.10 -4.63
CA VAL A 126 6.76 -2.02 -5.16
C VAL A 126 5.32 -2.32 -4.83
N HIS A 127 4.62 -1.36 -4.25
CA HIS A 127 3.20 -1.54 -3.89
C HIS A 127 2.37 -0.31 -4.25
N CYS A 128 1.08 -0.50 -4.37
CA CYS A 128 0.13 0.58 -4.62
C CYS A 128 0.12 1.57 -3.45
N ARG A 129 0.38 2.85 -3.70
CA ARG A 129 0.39 3.88 -2.65
C ARG A 129 -0.97 4.04 -1.95
N ARG A 130 -2.08 3.81 -2.67
CA ARG A 130 -3.43 4.02 -2.13
C ARG A 130 -3.88 2.92 -1.18
N CYS A 131 -3.59 1.65 -1.46
CA CYS A 131 -4.12 0.52 -0.70
C CYS A 131 -3.07 -0.50 -0.23
N GLY A 132 -1.80 -0.31 -0.57
CA GLY A 132 -0.69 -1.18 -0.15
C GLY A 132 -0.68 -2.57 -0.81
N GLY A 133 -1.35 -2.77 -1.93
CA GLY A 133 -1.40 -4.03 -2.68
C GLY A 133 -0.45 -4.06 -3.83
#